data_0107c8c56be4c55a7d7ae03cb664bcbd
#
_entry.id   0107c8c56be4c55a7d7ae03cb664bcbd
#
_cell.length_a   1.000
_cell.length_b   1.000
_cell.length_c   1.000
_cell.angle_alpha   90.00
_cell.angle_beta   90.00
_cell.angle_gamma   90.00
#
_symmetry.space_group_name_H-M   'P 1'
#
loop_
_entity.id
_entity.type
_entity.pdbx_description
1 polymer ?
#
loop_
_entity_poly.entity_id
_entity_poly.type
_entity_poly.pdbx_seq_one_letter_code
_entity_poly.pdbx_strand_id
1 'polypeptide(L)'
;RETKSSSATEPPVSSHLSNDPNNRLPIEKPAGYDEKDHELLLRFIETGKYHDPASKYDPIPNLKTDTNNHGAVSTDYMGANWDYPDGDYATREAIIQRHETYQKGYLWTLQNHPRVPEELRAYYRQWGLPKDEFTANGGWPTQLYIREARRMAGVLVMTEHHIMGRELAPDSIGMGAYGMDSHNVQRYVTPEGFVRNEGNVQVGGFPPYPISYRAITPHKDQASNLLAPVALSASHIAYGSIRMEPVFMVLGQSAATAATLAIDRNLAVQDLPYKVLRQRLLADNQVLDAPLELQRGTLDPESLEGLVIDNPFATVSPAWKGSRSGEPRLGPAYFHDLDARDGRATARFDVNMKASGRYRVKLHFPPNANRATNVPILIEAPGLAIRATVNQRQPAVWLGPYDLPVEFSVTITNERTNGFVAVDGLQVAPENSR
;
A
#
# COMPACT_ATOMS: atom_id res chain seq x y z
N ARG A 1 -5.92 22.96 -0.57
CA ARG A 1 -6.17 22.57 -1.98
C ARG A 1 -6.64 21.16 -1.93
N GLU A 2 -7.95 20.92 -2.14
CA GLU A 2 -8.54 19.60 -2.32
C GLU A 2 -7.85 18.94 -3.50
N THR A 3 -7.09 17.90 -3.24
CA THR A 3 -6.64 17.02 -4.31
C THR A 3 -7.87 16.25 -4.77
N LYS A 4 -8.40 16.56 -5.94
CA LYS A 4 -9.38 15.72 -6.62
C LYS A 4 -8.68 14.39 -6.92
N SER A 5 -8.81 13.43 -6.03
CA SER A 5 -8.39 12.07 -6.28
C SER A 5 -9.50 11.40 -7.08
N SER A 6 -9.34 11.36 -8.37
CA SER A 6 -10.17 10.60 -9.29
C SER A 6 -9.70 9.14 -9.32
N SER A 7 -9.69 8.47 -8.18
CA SER A 7 -9.41 7.04 -8.21
C SER A 7 -10.57 6.30 -8.86
N ALA A 8 -10.20 5.31 -9.65
CA ALA A 8 -11.11 4.49 -10.41
C ALA A 8 -12.21 3.90 -9.52
N THR A 9 -13.43 3.93 -10.02
CA THR A 9 -14.45 3.01 -9.54
C THR A 9 -14.05 1.63 -10.03
N GLU A 10 -13.83 0.71 -9.13
CA GLU A 10 -13.86 -0.72 -9.49
C GLU A 10 -15.25 -1.08 -9.98
N PRO A 11 -15.36 -2.17 -10.76
CA PRO A 11 -16.65 -2.82 -10.93
C PRO A 11 -17.30 -2.97 -9.54
N PRO A 12 -18.62 -2.89 -9.46
CA PRO A 12 -19.28 -3.05 -8.16
C PRO A 12 -18.72 -4.30 -7.49
N VAL A 13 -18.34 -4.16 -6.23
CA VAL A 13 -17.61 -5.12 -5.41
C VAL A 13 -17.59 -6.47 -6.08
N SER A 14 -16.45 -6.80 -6.73
CA SER A 14 -16.31 -8.05 -7.42
C SER A 14 -17.61 -8.47 -8.11
N SER A 15 -17.76 -8.21 -9.39
CA SER A 15 -18.85 -8.87 -10.11
C SER A 15 -18.64 -10.35 -9.86
N HIS A 16 -19.38 -10.89 -8.89
CA HIS A 16 -19.34 -12.31 -8.64
C HIS A 16 -19.91 -12.96 -9.89
N LEU A 17 -19.07 -13.65 -10.62
CA LEU A 17 -19.53 -14.50 -11.70
C LEU A 17 -19.62 -15.93 -11.18
N SER A 18 -20.55 -16.69 -11.69
CA SER A 18 -20.69 -18.10 -11.40
C SER A 18 -20.47 -18.93 -12.66
N ASN A 19 -19.74 -20.05 -12.55
CA ASN A 19 -19.66 -21.06 -13.59
C ASN A 19 -20.48 -22.31 -13.27
N ASP A 20 -21.23 -22.31 -12.16
CA ASP A 20 -22.19 -23.36 -11.88
C ASP A 20 -23.38 -23.26 -12.85
N PRO A 21 -23.64 -24.27 -13.71
CA PRO A 21 -24.76 -24.25 -14.63
C PRO A 21 -26.14 -24.09 -13.96
N ASN A 22 -26.26 -24.49 -12.69
CA ASN A 22 -27.50 -24.38 -11.93
C ASN A 22 -27.66 -23.01 -11.26
N ASN A 23 -26.56 -22.31 -11.03
CA ASN A 23 -26.52 -21.03 -10.31
C ASN A 23 -25.97 -19.88 -11.17
N ARG A 24 -26.28 -19.84 -12.46
CA ARG A 24 -25.90 -18.73 -13.32
C ARG A 24 -27.02 -18.22 -14.20
N LEU A 25 -27.07 -16.91 -14.36
CA LEU A 25 -27.88 -16.19 -15.34
C LEU A 25 -26.98 -15.80 -16.52
N PRO A 26 -27.48 -15.82 -17.76
CA PRO A 26 -26.73 -15.34 -18.91
C PRO A 26 -26.44 -13.85 -18.77
N ILE A 27 -25.31 -13.42 -19.32
CA ILE A 27 -25.00 -11.99 -19.45
C ILE A 27 -25.65 -11.50 -20.73
N GLU A 28 -26.73 -10.74 -20.59
CA GLU A 28 -27.45 -10.17 -21.69
C GLU A 28 -26.76 -8.93 -22.27
N LYS A 29 -27.01 -8.63 -23.54
CA LYS A 29 -26.53 -7.39 -24.15
C LYS A 29 -27.23 -6.20 -23.48
N PRO A 30 -26.46 -5.32 -22.78
CA PRO A 30 -27.10 -4.23 -22.05
C PRO A 30 -27.75 -3.22 -23.00
N ALA A 31 -28.86 -2.64 -22.57
CA ALA A 31 -29.44 -1.49 -23.27
C ALA A 31 -28.40 -0.35 -23.28
N GLY A 32 -28.22 0.27 -24.46
CA GLY A 32 -27.17 1.31 -24.61
C GLY A 32 -25.78 0.79 -24.91
N TYR A 33 -25.60 -0.52 -25.18
CA TYR A 33 -24.34 -1.07 -25.66
C TYR A 33 -23.84 -0.35 -26.91
N ASP A 34 -22.63 0.21 -26.84
CA ASP A 34 -21.91 0.73 -28.00
C ASP A 34 -20.62 -0.07 -28.21
N GLU A 35 -20.44 -0.68 -29.38
CA GLU A 35 -19.22 -1.44 -29.72
C GLU A 35 -17.96 -0.57 -29.61
N LYS A 36 -18.08 0.74 -29.85
CA LYS A 36 -16.95 1.67 -29.78
C LYS A 36 -16.33 1.75 -28.39
N ASP A 37 -17.11 1.57 -27.33
CA ASP A 37 -16.61 1.54 -25.95
C ASP A 37 -15.69 0.34 -25.72
N HIS A 38 -15.81 -0.69 -26.54
CA HIS A 38 -15.04 -1.94 -26.47
C HIS A 38 -14.00 -2.10 -27.59
N GLU A 39 -13.85 -1.11 -28.47
CA GLU A 39 -12.94 -1.17 -29.62
C GLU A 39 -11.50 -1.42 -29.19
N LEU A 40 -11.05 -0.79 -28.10
CA LEU A 40 -9.69 -1.01 -27.58
C LEU A 40 -9.49 -2.44 -27.08
N LEU A 41 -10.49 -3.05 -26.45
CA LEU A 41 -10.48 -4.45 -26.05
C LEU A 41 -10.35 -5.36 -27.28
N LEU A 42 -11.18 -5.13 -28.31
CA LEU A 42 -11.16 -5.92 -29.53
C LEU A 42 -9.81 -5.85 -30.25
N ARG A 43 -9.24 -4.65 -30.39
CA ARG A 43 -7.90 -4.49 -30.96
C ARG A 43 -6.82 -5.15 -30.10
N PHE A 44 -6.93 -5.09 -28.80
CA PHE A 44 -5.98 -5.77 -27.90
C PHE A 44 -6.02 -7.29 -28.07
N ILE A 45 -7.23 -7.88 -28.20
CA ILE A 45 -7.40 -9.30 -28.49
C ILE A 45 -6.78 -9.66 -29.85
N GLU A 46 -6.99 -8.87 -30.89
CA GLU A 46 -6.48 -9.07 -32.24
C GLU A 46 -4.94 -9.04 -32.31
N THR A 47 -4.26 -8.41 -31.36
CA THR A 47 -2.79 -8.45 -31.29
C THR A 47 -2.23 -9.83 -30.92
N GLY A 48 -3.07 -10.76 -30.47
CA GLY A 48 -2.67 -12.06 -29.91
C GLY A 48 -1.92 -11.98 -28.57
N LYS A 49 -1.82 -10.80 -27.95
CA LYS A 49 -1.20 -10.58 -26.65
C LYS A 49 -2.17 -10.69 -25.48
N TYR A 50 -3.40 -10.99 -25.75
CA TYR A 50 -4.42 -11.28 -24.77
C TYR A 50 -4.28 -12.76 -24.35
N HIS A 51 -3.38 -13.05 -23.43
CA HIS A 51 -2.97 -14.41 -23.09
C HIS A 51 -3.71 -15.05 -21.94
N ASP A 52 -4.45 -14.28 -21.20
CA ASP A 52 -5.18 -14.76 -20.03
C ASP A 52 -6.55 -14.10 -20.05
N PRO A 53 -7.60 -14.77 -19.58
CA PRO A 53 -8.83 -14.06 -19.33
C PRO A 53 -8.47 -12.75 -18.65
N ALA A 54 -8.55 -11.65 -19.41
CA ALA A 54 -8.05 -10.32 -19.00
C ALA A 54 -8.87 -9.74 -17.85
N SER A 55 -9.64 -10.58 -17.24
CA SER A 55 -10.31 -10.35 -15.98
C SER A 55 -9.73 -11.31 -14.99
N LYS A 56 -9.24 -10.79 -13.90
CA LYS A 56 -8.81 -11.57 -12.76
C LYS A 56 -10.03 -12.27 -12.19
N TYR A 57 -10.13 -13.57 -12.38
CA TYR A 57 -11.19 -14.44 -11.85
C TYR A 57 -10.63 -15.19 -10.64
N ASP A 58 -10.55 -14.52 -9.51
CA ASP A 58 -10.11 -15.16 -8.28
C ASP A 58 -11.21 -16.08 -7.75
N PRO A 59 -10.95 -17.38 -7.58
CA PRO A 59 -11.96 -18.34 -7.15
C PRO A 59 -12.39 -18.07 -5.71
N ILE A 60 -13.70 -18.02 -5.50
CA ILE A 60 -14.33 -17.99 -4.19
C ILE A 60 -15.28 -19.17 -4.03
N PRO A 61 -15.76 -19.49 -2.81
CA PRO A 61 -16.66 -20.63 -2.58
C PRO A 61 -17.87 -20.67 -3.51
N ASN A 62 -18.43 -21.85 -3.73
CA ASN A 62 -19.63 -22.12 -4.52
C ASN A 62 -19.49 -21.86 -6.03
N LEU A 63 -18.33 -22.16 -6.61
CA LEU A 63 -18.03 -21.99 -8.03
C LEU A 63 -18.26 -20.55 -8.52
N LYS A 64 -17.93 -19.59 -7.69
CA LYS A 64 -17.98 -18.17 -7.97
C LYS A 64 -16.58 -17.55 -8.08
N THR A 65 -16.51 -16.34 -8.56
CA THR A 65 -15.27 -15.58 -8.67
C THR A 65 -15.42 -14.20 -8.04
N ASP A 66 -14.29 -13.70 -7.52
CA ASP A 66 -14.04 -12.27 -7.43
C ASP A 66 -13.48 -11.79 -8.78
N THR A 67 -14.26 -11.05 -9.53
CA THR A 67 -13.87 -10.54 -10.84
C THR A 67 -13.32 -9.13 -10.68
N ASN A 68 -12.02 -8.95 -10.92
CA ASN A 68 -11.31 -7.70 -10.70
C ASN A 68 -10.61 -7.23 -11.99
N ASN A 69 -10.01 -6.03 -11.99
CA ASN A 69 -9.25 -5.54 -13.12
C ASN A 69 -7.98 -6.37 -13.34
N HIS A 70 -7.62 -6.55 -14.60
CA HIS A 70 -6.35 -7.15 -14.98
C HIS A 70 -5.92 -6.71 -16.38
N GLY A 71 -4.61 -6.48 -16.57
CA GLY A 71 -4.04 -6.20 -17.89
C GLY A 71 -4.31 -4.77 -18.41
N ALA A 72 -4.17 -4.63 -19.73
CA ALA A 72 -4.22 -3.32 -20.38
C ALA A 72 -5.64 -2.76 -20.54
N VAL A 73 -6.62 -3.64 -20.70
CA VAL A 73 -8.05 -3.32 -20.83
C VAL A 73 -8.83 -4.28 -19.96
N SER A 74 -9.65 -3.77 -19.08
CA SER A 74 -10.40 -4.55 -18.09
C SER A 74 -11.82 -4.01 -17.89
N THR A 75 -12.50 -4.49 -16.87
CA THR A 75 -13.79 -3.98 -16.41
C THR A 75 -13.74 -2.57 -15.82
N ASP A 76 -12.54 -2.03 -15.52
CA ASP A 76 -12.38 -0.64 -15.08
C ASP A 76 -12.74 0.34 -16.19
N TYR A 77 -13.77 1.17 -15.99
CA TYR A 77 -14.15 2.23 -16.90
C TYR A 77 -13.37 3.51 -16.58
N MET A 78 -12.09 3.51 -16.91
CA MET A 78 -11.13 4.54 -16.53
C MET A 78 -11.55 5.94 -16.97
N GLY A 79 -11.56 6.89 -16.04
CA GLY A 79 -11.90 8.29 -16.28
C GLY A 79 -13.40 8.60 -16.34
N ALA A 80 -14.27 7.60 -16.23
CA ALA A 80 -15.73 7.81 -16.33
C ALA A 80 -16.39 8.30 -15.03
N ASN A 81 -15.63 8.38 -13.91
CA ASN A 81 -16.12 8.69 -12.57
C ASN A 81 -15.58 10.01 -11.98
N TRP A 82 -14.88 10.81 -12.76
CA TRP A 82 -14.23 12.02 -12.23
C TRP A 82 -15.21 13.02 -11.63
N ASP A 83 -16.42 13.10 -12.17
CA ASP A 83 -17.46 14.00 -11.67
C ASP A 83 -18.28 13.39 -10.51
N TYR A 84 -18.06 12.10 -10.15
CA TYR A 84 -18.83 11.42 -9.11
C TYR A 84 -18.72 12.08 -7.74
N PRO A 85 -17.52 12.48 -7.23
CA PRO A 85 -17.39 13.06 -5.89
C PRO A 85 -18.17 14.36 -5.72
N ASP A 86 -18.23 15.19 -6.76
CA ASP A 86 -18.87 16.52 -6.74
C ASP A 86 -20.26 16.53 -7.37
N GLY A 87 -20.67 15.41 -7.99
CA GLY A 87 -21.96 15.26 -8.63
C GLY A 87 -23.13 15.31 -7.67
N ASP A 88 -24.26 15.85 -8.13
CA ASP A 88 -25.56 15.66 -7.47
C ASP A 88 -26.06 14.20 -7.67
N TYR A 89 -27.20 13.85 -7.09
CA TYR A 89 -27.74 12.50 -7.16
C TYR A 89 -28.01 12.06 -8.62
N ALA A 90 -28.51 12.97 -9.46
CA ALA A 90 -28.80 12.66 -10.87
C ALA A 90 -27.49 12.37 -11.66
N THR A 91 -26.47 13.18 -11.45
CA THR A 91 -25.14 12.97 -12.04
C THR A 91 -24.52 11.65 -11.59
N ARG A 92 -24.59 11.35 -10.29
CA ARG A 92 -24.07 10.08 -9.74
C ARG A 92 -24.81 8.88 -10.29
N GLU A 93 -26.14 8.96 -10.37
CA GLU A 93 -26.95 7.88 -10.96
C GLU A 93 -26.59 7.65 -12.43
N ALA A 94 -26.44 8.70 -13.23
CA ALA A 94 -26.01 8.58 -14.62
C ALA A 94 -24.61 7.93 -14.74
N ILE A 95 -23.69 8.24 -13.83
CA ILE A 95 -22.37 7.60 -13.78
C ILE A 95 -22.49 6.11 -13.44
N ILE A 96 -23.33 5.74 -12.45
CA ILE A 96 -23.58 4.35 -12.07
C ILE A 96 -24.13 3.56 -13.27
N GLN A 97 -25.13 4.07 -13.95
CA GLN A 97 -25.74 3.42 -15.11
C GLN A 97 -24.74 3.24 -16.26
N ARG A 98 -23.88 4.22 -16.50
CA ARG A 98 -22.82 4.12 -17.52
C ARG A 98 -21.81 3.03 -17.18
N HIS A 99 -21.41 2.91 -15.90
CA HIS A 99 -20.49 1.85 -15.46
C HIS A 99 -21.13 0.47 -15.62
N GLU A 100 -22.38 0.31 -15.22
CA GLU A 100 -23.12 -0.94 -15.39
C GLU A 100 -23.20 -1.33 -16.89
N THR A 101 -23.56 -0.39 -17.76
CA THR A 101 -23.63 -0.61 -19.20
C THR A 101 -22.27 -1.01 -19.78
N TYR A 102 -21.19 -0.30 -19.40
CA TYR A 102 -19.84 -0.62 -19.86
C TYR A 102 -19.41 -2.01 -19.40
N GLN A 103 -19.58 -2.34 -18.13
CA GLN A 103 -19.10 -3.60 -17.55
C GLN A 103 -19.88 -4.81 -18.08
N LYS A 104 -21.21 -4.72 -18.14
CA LYS A 104 -22.03 -5.75 -18.79
C LYS A 104 -21.68 -5.88 -20.28
N GLY A 105 -21.48 -4.76 -20.96
CA GLY A 105 -21.06 -4.71 -22.35
C GLY A 105 -19.70 -5.35 -22.59
N TYR A 106 -18.73 -5.12 -21.69
CA TYR A 106 -17.41 -5.75 -21.72
C TYR A 106 -17.52 -7.29 -21.65
N LEU A 107 -18.26 -7.80 -20.68
CA LEU A 107 -18.47 -9.24 -20.50
C LEU A 107 -19.24 -9.84 -21.68
N TRP A 108 -20.28 -9.16 -22.15
CA TRP A 108 -21.06 -9.59 -23.32
C TRP A 108 -20.20 -9.62 -24.60
N THR A 109 -19.33 -8.63 -24.80
CA THR A 109 -18.39 -8.58 -25.92
C THR A 109 -17.47 -9.79 -25.94
N LEU A 110 -16.87 -10.13 -24.78
CA LEU A 110 -16.02 -11.31 -24.65
C LEU A 110 -16.74 -12.63 -24.96
N GLN A 111 -18.05 -12.71 -24.67
CA GLN A 111 -18.84 -13.91 -24.88
C GLN A 111 -19.40 -14.05 -26.29
N ASN A 112 -19.66 -12.94 -27.00
CA ASN A 112 -20.54 -12.96 -28.18
C ASN A 112 -19.96 -12.26 -29.40
N HIS A 113 -18.99 -11.33 -29.23
CA HIS A 113 -18.58 -10.50 -30.36
C HIS A 113 -17.79 -11.31 -31.40
N PRO A 114 -18.06 -11.19 -32.72
CA PRO A 114 -17.44 -12.02 -33.75
C PRO A 114 -15.93 -11.81 -33.92
N ARG A 115 -15.38 -10.64 -33.54
CA ARG A 115 -13.92 -10.36 -33.51
C ARG A 115 -13.20 -11.03 -32.37
N VAL A 116 -13.91 -11.56 -31.37
CA VAL A 116 -13.33 -12.38 -30.31
C VAL A 116 -13.20 -13.81 -30.80
N PRO A 117 -12.00 -14.44 -30.73
CA PRO A 117 -11.81 -15.84 -31.14
C PRO A 117 -12.77 -16.79 -30.43
N GLU A 118 -13.26 -17.82 -31.16
CA GLU A 118 -14.26 -18.74 -30.62
C GLU A 118 -13.79 -19.43 -29.33
N GLU A 119 -12.52 -19.77 -29.23
CA GLU A 119 -11.96 -20.37 -28.03
C GLU A 119 -12.15 -19.48 -26.79
N LEU A 120 -11.87 -18.18 -26.92
CA LEU A 120 -12.10 -17.21 -25.87
C LEU A 120 -13.58 -17.03 -25.57
N ARG A 121 -14.45 -16.92 -26.60
CA ARG A 121 -15.89 -16.84 -26.41
C ARG A 121 -16.43 -18.05 -25.66
N ALA A 122 -15.99 -19.26 -26.03
CA ALA A 122 -16.38 -20.51 -25.36
C ALA A 122 -15.96 -20.52 -23.90
N TYR A 123 -14.75 -20.02 -23.58
CA TYR A 123 -14.30 -19.88 -22.20
C TYR A 123 -15.20 -18.92 -21.42
N TYR A 124 -15.44 -17.70 -21.95
CA TYR A 124 -16.23 -16.69 -21.22
C TYR A 124 -17.71 -17.05 -21.11
N ARG A 125 -18.29 -17.82 -22.03
CA ARG A 125 -19.67 -18.31 -21.95
C ARG A 125 -19.92 -19.30 -20.81
N GLN A 126 -18.87 -19.80 -20.18
CA GLN A 126 -19.01 -20.62 -18.98
C GLN A 126 -19.40 -19.82 -17.75
N TRP A 127 -19.24 -18.50 -17.81
CA TRP A 127 -19.51 -17.59 -16.71
C TRP A 127 -20.80 -16.80 -16.94
N GLY A 128 -21.52 -16.57 -15.83
CA GLY A 128 -22.74 -15.75 -15.81
C GLY A 128 -22.93 -15.10 -14.45
N LEU A 129 -23.96 -14.30 -14.30
CA LEU A 129 -24.31 -13.68 -13.03
C LEU A 129 -24.89 -14.72 -12.07
N PRO A 130 -24.60 -14.67 -10.75
CA PRO A 130 -25.12 -15.65 -9.78
C PRO A 130 -26.63 -15.44 -9.55
N LYS A 131 -27.40 -16.53 -9.55
CA LYS A 131 -28.86 -16.49 -9.29
C LYS A 131 -29.18 -16.23 -7.83
N ASP A 132 -28.31 -16.61 -6.95
CA ASP A 132 -28.48 -16.57 -5.49
C ASP A 132 -27.99 -15.27 -4.85
N GLU A 133 -27.40 -14.37 -5.63
CA GLU A 133 -26.95 -13.08 -5.16
C GLU A 133 -27.61 -11.92 -5.93
N PHE A 134 -27.74 -10.77 -5.24
CA PHE A 134 -28.35 -9.57 -5.81
C PHE A 134 -29.68 -9.85 -6.52
N THR A 135 -30.50 -10.75 -5.96
CA THR A 135 -31.72 -11.27 -6.57
C THR A 135 -32.74 -10.17 -6.92
N ALA A 136 -32.77 -9.08 -6.15
CA ALA A 136 -33.61 -7.92 -6.42
C ALA A 136 -33.13 -7.09 -7.64
N ASN A 137 -31.93 -7.34 -8.17
CA ASN A 137 -31.31 -6.62 -9.28
C ASN A 137 -30.76 -7.58 -10.37
N GLY A 138 -31.41 -8.72 -10.56
CA GLY A 138 -31.06 -9.66 -11.62
C GLY A 138 -29.66 -10.25 -11.55
N GLY A 139 -29.12 -10.43 -10.35
CA GLY A 139 -27.77 -10.94 -10.11
C GLY A 139 -26.67 -9.88 -10.25
N TRP A 140 -27.03 -8.62 -10.53
CA TRP A 140 -26.07 -7.52 -10.63
C TRP A 140 -25.97 -6.77 -9.30
N PRO A 141 -24.75 -6.41 -8.82
CA PRO A 141 -24.57 -5.63 -7.60
C PRO A 141 -25.39 -4.33 -7.62
N THR A 142 -25.97 -4.01 -6.48
CA THR A 142 -26.86 -2.84 -6.34
C THR A 142 -26.09 -1.54 -6.09
N GLN A 143 -24.79 -1.63 -5.83
CA GLN A 143 -23.94 -0.49 -5.48
C GLN A 143 -22.66 -0.50 -6.29
N LEU A 144 -22.31 0.65 -6.86
CA LEU A 144 -21.01 0.87 -7.46
C LEU A 144 -19.96 0.95 -6.36
N TYR A 145 -18.85 0.23 -6.49
CA TYR A 145 -17.75 0.28 -5.55
C TYR A 145 -16.94 1.57 -5.74
N ILE A 146 -17.04 2.46 -4.77
CA ILE A 146 -16.32 3.72 -4.76
C ILE A 146 -15.11 3.56 -3.85
N ARG A 147 -13.93 3.36 -4.43
CA ARG A 147 -12.69 3.17 -3.68
C ARG A 147 -12.26 4.41 -2.94
N GLU A 148 -12.36 5.54 -3.61
CA GLU A 148 -11.99 6.85 -3.05
C GLU A 148 -12.96 7.92 -3.55
N ALA A 149 -13.23 8.86 -2.65
CA ALA A 149 -13.99 10.05 -2.96
C ALA A 149 -13.37 11.23 -2.19
N ARG A 150 -14.20 12.04 -1.53
CA ARG A 150 -13.72 13.11 -0.65
C ARG A 150 -13.19 12.53 0.66
N ARG A 151 -12.06 13.06 1.10
CA ARG A 151 -11.49 12.78 2.42
C ARG A 151 -11.45 14.05 3.25
N MET A 152 -11.63 13.91 4.55
CA MET A 152 -11.52 15.02 5.50
C MET A 152 -10.08 15.56 5.51
N ALA A 153 -9.92 16.87 5.63
CA ALA A 153 -8.69 17.50 6.04
C ALA A 153 -8.68 17.55 7.59
N GLY A 154 -8.10 16.58 8.23
CA GLY A 154 -8.11 16.43 9.68
C GLY A 154 -6.87 17.03 10.36
N VAL A 155 -6.81 16.86 11.67
CA VAL A 155 -5.69 17.34 12.50
C VAL A 155 -4.35 16.72 12.09
N LEU A 156 -4.37 15.49 11.61
CA LEU A 156 -3.21 14.80 11.04
C LEU A 156 -3.61 14.15 9.71
N VAL A 157 -2.75 14.27 8.71
CA VAL A 157 -2.89 13.55 7.44
C VAL A 157 -2.00 12.31 7.47
N MET A 158 -2.60 11.12 7.39
CA MET A 158 -1.84 9.88 7.18
C MET A 158 -1.18 9.93 5.80
N THR A 159 0.10 9.64 5.73
CA THR A 159 0.91 9.63 4.51
C THR A 159 1.58 8.29 4.29
N GLU A 160 2.23 8.09 3.15
CA GLU A 160 3.05 6.90 2.91
C GLU A 160 4.14 6.70 3.97
N HIS A 161 4.64 7.78 4.58
CA HIS A 161 5.65 7.70 5.62
C HIS A 161 5.12 6.97 6.86
N HIS A 162 3.87 7.23 7.24
CA HIS A 162 3.19 6.49 8.33
C HIS A 162 2.98 5.02 7.96
N ILE A 163 2.54 4.75 6.73
CA ILE A 163 2.30 3.38 6.24
C ILE A 163 3.60 2.56 6.25
N MET A 164 4.70 3.17 5.84
CA MET A 164 6.02 2.53 5.76
C MET A 164 6.79 2.55 7.08
N GLY A 165 6.24 3.13 8.16
CA GLY A 165 6.90 3.22 9.46
C GLY A 165 8.03 4.25 9.55
N ARG A 166 8.14 5.18 8.59
CA ARG A 166 9.10 6.28 8.63
C ARG A 166 8.68 7.41 9.56
N GLU A 167 7.39 7.53 9.78
CA GLU A 167 6.77 8.42 10.76
C GLU A 167 5.85 7.62 11.68
N LEU A 168 5.85 7.94 12.96
CA LEU A 168 5.02 7.24 13.93
C LEU A 168 3.69 7.96 14.12
N ALA A 169 2.62 7.17 14.26
CA ALA A 169 1.32 7.63 14.74
C ALA A 169 1.17 7.24 16.22
N PRO A 170 1.60 8.10 17.19
CA PRO A 170 1.68 7.73 18.60
C PRO A 170 0.31 7.57 19.27
N ASP A 171 -0.74 8.01 18.62
CA ASP A 171 -2.14 7.99 19.05
C ASP A 171 -2.94 6.93 18.26
N SER A 172 -2.44 5.71 18.19
CA SER A 172 -3.05 4.57 17.48
C SER A 172 -4.46 4.26 17.97
N ILE A 173 -5.39 4.11 17.03
CA ILE A 173 -6.77 3.66 17.28
C ILE A 173 -7.13 2.38 16.54
N GLY A 174 -6.16 1.77 15.88
CA GLY A 174 -6.28 0.53 15.14
C GLY A 174 -5.14 0.38 14.17
N MET A 175 -5.05 -0.79 13.52
CA MET A 175 -3.97 -1.14 12.61
C MET A 175 -4.47 -1.31 11.19
N GLY A 176 -3.67 -0.84 10.23
CA GLY A 176 -3.78 -1.19 8.82
C GLY A 176 -2.65 -2.13 8.40
N ALA A 177 -2.85 -2.95 7.36
CA ALA A 177 -1.85 -3.92 6.91
C ALA A 177 -1.85 -4.19 5.40
N TYR A 178 -2.81 -3.64 4.66
CA TYR A 178 -2.91 -3.85 3.21
C TYR A 178 -1.84 -3.06 2.46
N GLY A 179 -1.41 -3.55 1.29
CA GLY A 179 -0.51 -2.81 0.41
C GLY A 179 -1.10 -1.47 -0.03
N MET A 180 -0.26 -0.48 -0.33
CA MET A 180 -0.71 0.74 -1.01
C MET A 180 -1.08 0.36 -2.44
N ASP A 181 -2.38 0.36 -2.73
CA ASP A 181 -2.95 -0.11 -3.97
C ASP A 181 -3.92 0.93 -4.56
N SER A 182 -3.69 1.27 -5.82
CA SER A 182 -4.56 2.16 -6.59
C SER A 182 -4.64 1.66 -8.02
N HIS A 183 -5.85 1.65 -8.59
CA HIS A 183 -6.05 1.33 -10.00
C HIS A 183 -5.70 2.51 -10.92
N ASN A 184 -5.67 2.24 -12.22
CA ASN A 184 -5.47 3.28 -13.22
C ASN A 184 -6.58 4.34 -13.16
N VAL A 185 -6.21 5.61 -13.07
CA VAL A 185 -7.13 6.75 -12.95
C VAL A 185 -7.49 7.36 -14.30
N GLN A 186 -6.63 7.16 -15.30
CA GLN A 186 -6.88 7.65 -16.65
C GLN A 186 -6.22 6.77 -17.72
N ARG A 187 -6.70 6.96 -18.93
CA ARG A 187 -6.14 6.41 -20.17
C ARG A 187 -5.97 7.54 -21.15
N TYR A 188 -4.83 7.61 -21.83
CA TYR A 188 -4.52 8.66 -22.78
C TYR A 188 -3.72 8.12 -23.98
N VAL A 189 -3.69 8.90 -25.06
CA VAL A 189 -2.84 8.62 -26.22
C VAL A 189 -1.60 9.50 -26.15
N THR A 190 -0.42 8.87 -26.25
CA THR A 190 0.84 9.60 -26.27
C THR A 190 1.01 10.38 -27.57
N PRO A 191 1.95 11.36 -27.66
CA PRO A 191 2.25 12.04 -28.91
C PRO A 191 2.66 11.11 -30.06
N GLU A 192 3.25 9.95 -29.73
CA GLU A 192 3.65 8.91 -30.71
C GLU A 192 2.47 8.01 -31.12
N GLY A 193 1.26 8.23 -30.61
CA GLY A 193 0.06 7.48 -30.96
C GLY A 193 -0.17 6.19 -30.16
N PHE A 194 0.54 5.96 -29.06
CA PHE A 194 0.34 4.78 -28.20
C PHE A 194 -0.68 5.05 -27.09
N VAL A 195 -1.52 4.07 -26.81
CA VAL A 195 -2.40 4.09 -25.64
C VAL A 195 -1.63 3.74 -24.39
N ARG A 196 -1.80 4.56 -23.34
CA ARG A 196 -1.21 4.36 -22.02
C ARG A 196 -2.27 4.47 -20.93
N ASN A 197 -2.12 3.65 -19.89
CA ASN A 197 -2.84 3.78 -18.64
C ASN A 197 -1.92 4.47 -17.62
N GLU A 198 -2.50 5.25 -16.71
CA GLU A 198 -1.79 5.99 -15.67
C GLU A 198 -2.53 5.91 -14.33
N GLY A 199 -1.75 5.89 -13.23
CA GLY A 199 -2.26 5.96 -11.86
C GLY A 199 -2.23 4.65 -11.10
N ASN A 200 -1.85 3.53 -11.72
CA ASN A 200 -1.69 2.27 -11.01
C ASN A 200 -0.52 2.34 -10.02
N VAL A 201 -0.81 2.03 -8.75
CA VAL A 201 0.17 1.94 -7.66
C VAL A 201 -0.01 0.61 -6.97
N GLN A 202 1.07 -0.15 -6.82
CA GLN A 202 1.09 -1.41 -6.07
C GLN A 202 2.39 -1.48 -5.27
N VAL A 203 2.35 -1.08 -4.00
CA VAL A 203 3.51 -1.09 -3.10
C VAL A 203 3.11 -1.80 -1.81
N GLY A 204 3.74 -2.94 -1.59
CA GLY A 204 3.57 -3.75 -0.39
C GLY A 204 4.90 -4.02 0.30
N GLY A 205 4.91 -4.99 1.21
CA GLY A 205 6.15 -5.45 1.86
C GLY A 205 6.50 -4.67 3.15
N PHE A 206 5.59 -3.84 3.66
CA PHE A 206 5.72 -3.19 4.96
C PHE A 206 4.85 -3.90 6.03
N PRO A 207 5.15 -3.73 7.35
CA PRO A 207 4.38 -4.31 8.44
C PRO A 207 2.99 -3.68 8.59
N PRO A 208 2.11 -4.28 9.41
CA PRO A 208 0.99 -3.56 9.95
C PRO A 208 1.47 -2.26 10.61
N TYR A 209 0.72 -1.19 10.38
CA TYR A 209 1.05 0.15 10.85
C TYR A 209 -0.12 0.75 11.65
N PRO A 210 0.17 1.59 12.66
CA PRO A 210 -0.86 2.25 13.45
C PRO A 210 -1.55 3.38 12.68
N ILE A 211 -2.86 3.54 12.92
CA ILE A 211 -3.65 4.63 12.37
C ILE A 211 -3.98 5.63 13.49
N SER A 212 -3.65 6.89 13.27
CA SER A 212 -3.78 7.97 14.26
C SER A 212 -5.24 8.33 14.53
N TYR A 213 -5.58 8.59 15.80
CA TYR A 213 -6.84 9.20 16.22
C TYR A 213 -7.09 10.56 15.54
N ARG A 214 -6.03 11.35 15.40
CA ARG A 214 -6.10 12.68 14.76
C ARG A 214 -6.42 12.60 13.27
N ALA A 215 -6.25 11.44 12.64
CA ALA A 215 -6.63 11.25 11.24
C ALA A 215 -8.15 11.15 11.03
N ILE A 216 -8.91 10.74 12.05
CA ILE A 216 -10.38 10.70 12.01
C ILE A 216 -11.03 11.94 12.65
N THR A 217 -10.21 12.90 13.10
CA THR A 217 -10.63 14.07 13.88
C THR A 217 -10.45 15.34 13.05
N PRO A 218 -11.52 16.15 12.81
CA PRO A 218 -11.39 17.44 12.14
C PRO A 218 -10.70 18.48 13.02
N HIS A 219 -10.31 19.61 12.46
CA HIS A 219 -9.88 20.76 13.26
C HIS A 219 -11.02 21.25 14.13
N LYS A 220 -10.71 21.62 15.38
CA LYS A 220 -11.72 21.98 16.41
C LYS A 220 -12.58 23.18 16.05
N ASP A 221 -12.03 24.12 15.30
CA ASP A 221 -12.73 25.31 14.79
C ASP A 221 -13.73 24.99 13.68
N GLN A 222 -13.61 23.81 13.05
CA GLN A 222 -14.53 23.35 12.01
C GLN A 222 -15.66 22.48 12.58
N ALA A 223 -15.34 21.54 13.46
CA ALA A 223 -16.32 20.70 14.12
C ALA A 223 -15.75 20.09 15.41
N SER A 224 -16.44 20.28 16.55
CA SER A 224 -15.99 19.79 17.87
C SER A 224 -16.57 18.43 18.27
N ASN A 225 -17.53 17.90 17.51
CA ASN A 225 -18.31 16.70 17.82
C ASN A 225 -18.43 15.72 16.64
N LEU A 226 -17.47 15.73 15.73
CA LEU A 226 -17.45 14.87 14.54
C LEU A 226 -16.22 13.96 14.55
N LEU A 227 -16.40 12.69 14.17
CA LEU A 227 -15.35 11.75 13.86
C LEU A 227 -15.66 11.09 12.52
N ALA A 228 -14.65 10.97 11.63
CA ALA A 228 -14.82 10.48 10.26
C ALA A 228 -13.95 9.23 10.02
N PRO A 229 -14.39 8.02 10.43
CA PRO A 229 -13.57 6.80 10.32
C PRO A 229 -13.38 6.29 8.90
N VAL A 230 -14.29 6.57 7.95
CA VAL A 230 -14.20 6.13 6.56
C VAL A 230 -13.56 7.21 5.68
N ALA A 231 -14.09 8.44 5.73
CA ALA A 231 -13.53 9.57 5.00
C ALA A 231 -12.39 10.25 5.78
N LEU A 232 -11.51 9.45 6.39
CA LEU A 232 -10.43 9.95 7.23
C LEU A 232 -9.39 10.77 6.45
N SER A 233 -8.61 11.53 7.20
CA SER A 233 -7.55 12.38 6.66
C SER A 233 -6.34 11.55 6.27
N ALA A 234 -6.17 11.34 4.96
CA ALA A 234 -5.07 10.59 4.39
C ALA A 234 -4.72 11.11 3.00
N SER A 235 -3.45 10.99 2.61
CA SER A 235 -3.04 11.17 1.21
C SER A 235 -3.65 10.07 0.33
N HIS A 236 -3.71 10.28 -0.98
CA HIS A 236 -4.19 9.27 -1.92
C HIS A 236 -3.46 7.93 -1.73
N ILE A 237 -2.13 7.95 -1.68
CA ILE A 237 -1.29 6.75 -1.54
C ILE A 237 -1.56 6.02 -0.21
N ALA A 238 -1.63 6.76 0.90
CA ALA A 238 -1.93 6.17 2.21
C ALA A 238 -3.35 5.59 2.27
N TYR A 239 -4.31 6.30 1.70
CA TYR A 239 -5.69 5.83 1.66
C TYR A 239 -5.84 4.53 0.86
N GLY A 240 -5.04 4.35 -0.21
CA GLY A 240 -4.99 3.10 -0.97
C GLY A 240 -4.68 1.86 -0.13
N SER A 241 -4.04 2.03 1.03
CA SER A 241 -3.80 0.97 2.02
C SER A 241 -4.86 0.92 3.12
N ILE A 242 -5.32 2.09 3.61
CA ILE A 242 -6.22 2.18 4.76
C ILE A 242 -7.67 1.78 4.40
N ARG A 243 -8.09 1.98 3.18
CA ARG A 243 -9.47 1.89 2.67
C ARG A 243 -10.18 0.54 2.79
N MET A 244 -9.56 -0.45 3.39
CA MET A 244 -10.15 -1.78 3.56
C MET A 244 -11.30 -1.76 4.56
N GLU A 245 -12.41 -2.42 4.24
CA GLU A 245 -13.62 -2.47 5.07
C GLU A 245 -13.36 -2.97 6.49
N PRO A 246 -12.54 -4.02 6.73
CA PRO A 246 -12.20 -4.42 8.10
C PRO A 246 -11.49 -3.32 8.90
N VAL A 247 -10.66 -2.50 8.24
CA VAL A 247 -10.01 -1.34 8.88
C VAL A 247 -11.06 -0.30 9.25
N PHE A 248 -12.01 -0.02 8.38
CA PHE A 248 -13.12 0.92 8.68
C PHE A 248 -13.98 0.43 9.85
N MET A 249 -14.21 -0.89 9.99
CA MET A 249 -14.91 -1.46 11.14
C MET A 249 -14.14 -1.20 12.44
N VAL A 250 -12.83 -1.41 12.45
CA VAL A 250 -11.94 -1.13 13.58
C VAL A 250 -11.96 0.36 13.93
N LEU A 251 -11.81 1.24 12.94
CA LEU A 251 -11.85 2.70 13.15
C LEU A 251 -13.24 3.17 13.61
N GLY A 252 -14.31 2.54 13.12
CA GLY A 252 -15.69 2.80 13.56
C GLY A 252 -15.91 2.49 15.04
N GLN A 253 -15.41 1.33 15.50
CA GLN A 253 -15.43 0.98 16.93
C GLN A 253 -14.67 2.01 17.77
N SER A 254 -13.47 2.39 17.33
CA SER A 254 -12.66 3.38 18.03
C SER A 254 -13.29 4.76 18.05
N ALA A 255 -13.91 5.17 16.95
CA ALA A 255 -14.66 6.43 16.86
C ALA A 255 -15.85 6.45 17.83
N ALA A 256 -16.65 5.38 17.88
CA ALA A 256 -17.78 5.25 18.80
C ALA A 256 -17.32 5.29 20.27
N THR A 257 -16.24 4.58 20.59
CA THR A 257 -15.64 4.60 21.95
C THR A 257 -15.18 6.01 22.31
N ALA A 258 -14.48 6.70 21.41
CA ALA A 258 -14.02 8.07 21.62
C ALA A 258 -15.17 9.05 21.80
N ALA A 259 -16.22 8.93 20.96
CA ALA A 259 -17.43 9.78 21.07
C ALA A 259 -18.12 9.60 22.44
N THR A 260 -18.31 8.36 22.89
CA THR A 260 -18.90 8.06 24.20
C THR A 260 -18.07 8.68 25.32
N LEU A 261 -16.74 8.48 25.30
CA LEU A 261 -15.85 9.04 26.31
C LEU A 261 -15.82 10.57 26.32
N ALA A 262 -15.96 11.21 25.15
CA ALA A 262 -16.03 12.66 25.03
C ALA A 262 -17.37 13.21 25.59
N ILE A 263 -18.49 12.54 25.27
CA ILE A 263 -19.83 12.90 25.80
C ILE A 263 -19.86 12.79 27.33
N ASP A 264 -19.41 11.65 27.87
CA ASP A 264 -19.42 11.41 29.33
C ASP A 264 -18.59 12.45 30.12
N ARG A 265 -17.59 13.05 29.45
CA ARG A 265 -16.70 14.06 30.05
C ARG A 265 -17.02 15.49 29.64
N ASN A 266 -18.05 15.67 28.82
CA ASN A 266 -18.43 16.98 28.26
C ASN A 266 -17.23 17.67 27.56
N LEU A 267 -16.51 16.91 26.71
CA LEU A 267 -15.33 17.36 25.97
C LEU A 267 -15.61 17.40 24.46
N ALA A 268 -14.94 18.29 23.75
CA ALA A 268 -14.78 18.15 22.32
C ALA A 268 -13.97 16.89 22.00
N VAL A 269 -14.17 16.26 20.84
CA VAL A 269 -13.44 15.05 20.47
C VAL A 269 -11.94 15.28 20.39
N GLN A 270 -11.50 16.51 20.05
CA GLN A 270 -10.09 16.91 20.02
C GLN A 270 -9.45 17.02 21.43
N ASP A 271 -10.24 17.27 22.44
CA ASP A 271 -9.79 17.47 23.82
C ASP A 271 -9.78 16.14 24.62
N LEU A 272 -10.26 15.04 24.03
CA LEU A 272 -10.25 13.74 24.69
C LEU A 272 -8.78 13.28 24.87
N PRO A 273 -8.31 13.09 26.12
CA PRO A 273 -6.94 12.63 26.34
C PRO A 273 -6.75 11.23 25.75
N TYR A 274 -5.80 11.08 24.82
CA TYR A 274 -5.54 9.80 24.14
C TYR A 274 -5.26 8.65 25.12
N LYS A 275 -4.59 8.92 26.25
CA LYS A 275 -4.35 7.91 27.28
C LYS A 275 -5.65 7.25 27.79
N VAL A 276 -6.71 8.02 27.94
CA VAL A 276 -8.03 7.52 28.37
C VAL A 276 -8.66 6.67 27.27
N LEU A 277 -8.63 7.15 26.04
CA LEU A 277 -9.10 6.39 24.87
C LEU A 277 -8.34 5.07 24.72
N ARG A 278 -7.00 5.11 24.75
CA ARG A 278 -6.16 3.94 24.62
C ARG A 278 -6.44 2.88 25.68
N GLN A 279 -6.60 3.28 26.94
CA GLN A 279 -6.93 2.35 28.03
C GLN A 279 -8.27 1.63 27.78
N ARG A 280 -9.27 2.34 27.29
CA ARG A 280 -10.56 1.76 26.98
C ARG A 280 -10.47 0.81 25.78
N LEU A 281 -9.83 1.20 24.68
CA LEU A 281 -9.65 0.37 23.51
C LEU A 281 -8.91 -0.94 23.83
N LEU A 282 -7.88 -0.89 24.66
CA LEU A 282 -7.16 -2.07 25.13
C LEU A 282 -8.04 -2.97 26.02
N ALA A 283 -8.86 -2.38 26.88
CA ALA A 283 -9.82 -3.12 27.71
C ALA A 283 -10.89 -3.84 26.87
N ASP A 284 -11.22 -3.27 25.70
CA ASP A 284 -12.13 -3.86 24.72
C ASP A 284 -11.39 -4.82 23.74
N ASN A 285 -10.13 -5.19 24.03
CA ASN A 285 -9.25 -6.08 23.23
C ASN A 285 -8.95 -5.56 21.81
N GLN A 286 -8.96 -4.24 21.59
CA GLN A 286 -8.57 -3.66 20.32
C GLN A 286 -7.06 -3.74 20.12
N VAL A 287 -6.63 -4.16 18.93
CA VAL A 287 -5.20 -4.22 18.58
C VAL A 287 -4.73 -2.83 18.15
N LEU A 288 -3.84 -2.24 18.92
CA LEU A 288 -3.31 -0.90 18.71
C LEU A 288 -1.82 -0.90 18.30
N ASP A 289 -1.14 -2.00 18.53
CA ASP A 289 0.28 -2.21 18.23
C ASP A 289 0.45 -3.47 17.37
N ALA A 290 1.50 -3.53 16.56
CA ALA A 290 1.74 -4.70 15.73
C ALA A 290 1.95 -5.97 16.60
N PRO A 291 1.29 -7.09 16.30
CA PRO A 291 1.48 -8.34 17.05
C PRO A 291 2.93 -8.78 17.05
N LEU A 292 3.41 -9.28 18.20
CA LEU A 292 4.78 -9.78 18.36
C LEU A 292 5.16 -10.88 17.37
N GLU A 293 4.18 -11.69 16.93
CA GLU A 293 4.41 -12.76 15.95
C GLU A 293 4.81 -12.22 14.57
N LEU A 294 4.37 -11.01 14.22
CA LEU A 294 4.78 -10.32 12.98
C LEU A 294 6.15 -9.65 13.10
N GLN A 295 6.72 -9.66 14.29
CA GLN A 295 8.07 -9.16 14.60
C GLN A 295 9.11 -10.30 14.62
N ARG A 296 8.73 -11.56 14.33
CA ARG A 296 9.68 -12.68 14.26
C ARG A 296 10.86 -12.33 13.36
N GLY A 297 12.06 -12.65 13.86
CA GLY A 297 13.32 -12.34 13.18
C GLY A 297 13.72 -10.88 13.24
N THR A 298 12.97 -10.01 13.92
CA THR A 298 13.39 -8.62 14.18
C THR A 298 14.25 -8.55 15.43
N LEU A 299 15.34 -7.80 15.32
CA LEU A 299 16.14 -7.37 16.47
C LEU A 299 15.49 -6.10 17.01
N ASP A 300 15.22 -6.08 18.32
CA ASP A 300 14.75 -4.87 18.98
C ASP A 300 15.94 -3.89 19.13
N PRO A 301 15.91 -2.71 18.49
CA PRO A 301 16.98 -1.72 18.60
C PRO A 301 17.29 -1.31 20.04
N GLU A 302 16.28 -1.29 20.93
CA GLU A 302 16.46 -0.92 22.35
C GLU A 302 17.17 -2.01 23.15
N SER A 303 17.15 -3.26 22.69
CA SER A 303 17.88 -4.36 23.30
C SER A 303 19.35 -4.43 22.91
N LEU A 304 19.76 -3.66 21.89
CA LEU A 304 21.11 -3.65 21.38
C LEU A 304 21.96 -2.58 22.07
N GLU A 305 23.23 -2.91 22.24
CA GLU A 305 24.18 -2.04 22.91
C GLU A 305 24.60 -0.84 22.04
N GLY A 306 24.77 0.32 22.67
CA GLY A 306 25.25 1.54 22.02
C GLY A 306 24.15 2.32 21.32
N LEU A 307 24.52 3.05 20.28
CA LEU A 307 23.58 3.77 19.42
C LEU A 307 23.17 2.86 18.26
N VAL A 308 21.88 2.71 18.06
CA VAL A 308 21.30 1.97 16.92
C VAL A 308 20.45 2.92 16.09
N ILE A 309 20.69 2.95 14.79
CA ILE A 309 19.95 3.75 13.83
C ILE A 309 19.37 2.78 12.78
N ASP A 310 18.05 2.62 12.80
CA ASP A 310 17.33 1.78 11.85
C ASP A 310 17.28 2.41 10.44
N ASN A 311 17.10 1.60 9.39
CA ASN A 311 17.12 2.05 8.01
C ASN A 311 16.14 3.17 7.64
N PRO A 312 14.95 3.33 8.26
CA PRO A 312 14.07 4.45 7.97
C PRO A 312 14.68 5.82 8.30
N PHE A 313 15.66 5.86 9.19
CA PHE A 313 16.35 7.08 9.60
C PHE A 313 17.61 7.39 8.76
N ALA A 314 17.96 6.54 7.81
CA ALA A 314 19.02 6.82 6.86
C ALA A 314 18.56 7.76 5.74
N THR A 315 19.44 8.63 5.28
CA THR A 315 19.25 9.34 4.00
C THR A 315 19.55 8.39 2.86
N VAL A 316 18.53 8.03 2.08
CA VAL A 316 18.65 7.03 1.02
C VAL A 316 18.34 7.60 -0.36
N SER A 317 19.06 7.10 -1.39
CA SER A 317 18.72 7.39 -2.79
C SER A 317 17.45 6.64 -3.23
N PRO A 318 16.75 7.09 -4.29
CA PRO A 318 15.54 6.41 -4.80
C PRO A 318 15.77 5.00 -5.36
N ALA A 319 17.02 4.56 -5.49
CA ALA A 319 17.37 3.28 -6.08
C ALA A 319 17.12 2.07 -5.14
N TRP A 320 16.81 2.30 -3.88
CA TRP A 320 16.54 1.24 -2.91
C TRP A 320 15.10 0.73 -2.99
N LYS A 321 14.93 -0.58 -2.70
CA LYS A 321 13.63 -1.23 -2.52
C LYS A 321 13.53 -1.83 -1.13
N GLY A 322 12.37 -1.71 -0.51
CA GLY A 322 12.09 -2.35 0.77
C GLY A 322 11.85 -3.85 0.63
N SER A 323 12.29 -4.64 1.61
CA SER A 323 12.05 -6.08 1.71
C SER A 323 11.91 -6.50 3.17
N ARG A 324 11.17 -7.61 3.38
CA ARG A 324 11.02 -8.29 4.67
C ARG A 324 11.57 -9.72 4.65
N SER A 325 12.02 -10.17 3.49
CA SER A 325 12.54 -11.52 3.34
C SER A 325 13.96 -11.62 3.90
N GLY A 326 14.18 -12.55 4.81
CA GLY A 326 15.49 -12.77 5.43
C GLY A 326 15.56 -12.30 6.89
N GLU A 327 16.38 -12.97 7.67
CA GLU A 327 16.59 -12.78 9.11
C GLU A 327 18.08 -12.88 9.44
N PRO A 328 18.56 -12.24 10.54
CA PRO A 328 17.86 -11.28 11.39
C PRO A 328 17.69 -9.90 10.72
N ARG A 329 16.71 -9.10 11.19
CA ARG A 329 16.46 -7.72 10.76
C ARG A 329 16.41 -6.80 11.97
N LEU A 330 16.84 -5.54 11.78
CA LEU A 330 16.44 -4.43 12.65
C LEU A 330 15.08 -3.93 12.20
N GLY A 331 14.14 -3.81 13.13
CA GLY A 331 12.81 -3.35 12.78
C GLY A 331 12.09 -4.23 11.72
N PRO A 332 11.11 -3.68 11.04
CA PRO A 332 10.19 -4.49 10.24
C PRO A 332 10.64 -4.80 8.83
N ALA A 333 11.57 -4.03 8.26
CA ALA A 333 11.99 -4.15 6.86
C ALA A 333 13.41 -3.62 6.67
N TYR A 334 14.08 -4.09 5.63
CA TYR A 334 15.39 -3.59 5.19
C TYR A 334 15.33 -3.13 3.73
N PHE A 335 16.34 -2.37 3.29
CA PHE A 335 16.48 -1.96 1.91
C PHE A 335 17.43 -2.88 1.14
N HIS A 336 17.21 -3.06 -0.17
CA HIS A 336 18.14 -3.70 -1.10
C HIS A 336 18.16 -2.98 -2.46
N ASP A 337 19.28 -3.15 -3.19
CA ASP A 337 19.60 -2.41 -4.42
C ASP A 337 19.15 -3.09 -5.72
N LEU A 338 18.34 -4.16 -5.66
CA LEU A 338 17.93 -4.97 -6.82
C LEU A 338 19.10 -5.59 -7.62
N ASP A 339 20.28 -5.72 -7.01
CA ASP A 339 21.51 -6.21 -7.68
C ASP A 339 22.00 -5.29 -8.82
N ALA A 340 21.72 -3.98 -8.72
CA ALA A 340 22.02 -3.05 -9.81
C ALA A 340 23.51 -2.75 -9.97
N ARG A 341 24.33 -2.76 -8.92
CA ARG A 341 25.80 -2.62 -8.89
C ARG A 341 26.36 -1.36 -9.55
N ASP A 342 25.54 -0.33 -9.73
CA ASP A 342 25.82 0.85 -10.56
C ASP A 342 26.23 2.10 -9.77
N GLY A 343 26.37 2.00 -8.47
CA GLY A 343 26.73 3.10 -7.57
C GLY A 343 25.60 4.07 -7.26
N ARG A 344 24.39 3.86 -7.81
CA ARG A 344 23.24 4.75 -7.60
C ARG A 344 22.53 4.50 -6.28
N ALA A 345 22.63 3.29 -5.74
CA ALA A 345 22.06 2.98 -4.42
C ALA A 345 23.03 3.41 -3.32
N THR A 346 22.70 4.50 -2.67
CA THR A 346 23.45 5.06 -1.53
C THR A 346 22.56 5.17 -0.31
N ALA A 347 23.06 4.76 0.86
CA ALA A 347 22.43 4.94 2.15
C ALA A 347 23.42 5.59 3.12
N ARG A 348 23.06 6.73 3.71
CA ARG A 348 23.89 7.48 4.64
C ARG A 348 23.20 7.57 5.99
N PHE A 349 23.93 7.18 7.04
CA PHE A 349 23.56 7.33 8.42
C PHE A 349 24.38 8.48 9.03
N ASP A 350 23.71 9.54 9.46
CA ASP A 350 24.34 10.60 10.24
C ASP A 350 24.31 10.20 11.71
N VAL A 351 25.48 10.18 12.35
CA VAL A 351 25.70 9.69 13.70
C VAL A 351 26.09 10.83 14.61
N ASN A 352 25.42 10.94 15.77
CA ASN A 352 25.75 11.89 16.82
C ASN A 352 25.92 11.15 18.15
N MET A 353 27.16 11.04 18.61
CA MET A 353 27.54 10.36 19.86
C MET A 353 27.60 11.33 21.01
N LYS A 354 27.48 10.83 22.25
CA LYS A 354 27.61 11.68 23.47
C LYS A 354 29.02 12.23 23.70
N ALA A 355 30.05 11.54 23.21
CA ALA A 355 31.45 11.92 23.34
C ALA A 355 32.26 11.35 22.16
N SER A 356 33.39 11.95 21.84
CA SER A 356 34.40 11.33 20.98
C SER A 356 35.10 10.16 21.72
N GLY A 357 35.53 9.15 20.98
CA GLY A 357 36.18 7.99 21.60
C GLY A 357 36.43 6.84 20.62
N ARG A 358 36.84 5.70 21.18
CA ARG A 358 37.02 4.48 20.40
C ARG A 358 35.75 3.68 20.33
N TYR A 359 35.25 3.54 19.12
CA TYR A 359 33.97 2.88 18.81
C TYR A 359 34.13 1.79 17.76
N ARG A 360 33.28 0.78 17.87
CA ARG A 360 33.05 -0.23 16.83
C ARG A 360 31.76 0.11 16.07
N VAL A 361 31.75 -0.15 14.77
CA VAL A 361 30.64 0.10 13.87
C VAL A 361 30.18 -1.23 13.29
N LYS A 362 28.87 -1.48 13.27
CA LYS A 362 28.26 -2.67 12.69
C LYS A 362 27.11 -2.28 11.77
N LEU A 363 27.21 -2.72 10.52
CA LEU A 363 26.09 -2.62 9.58
C LEU A 363 25.18 -3.84 9.77
N HIS A 364 23.90 -3.61 10.07
CA HIS A 364 22.90 -4.67 10.11
C HIS A 364 22.33 -4.94 8.72
N PHE A 365 22.11 -6.20 8.42
CA PHE A 365 21.50 -6.71 7.18
C PHE A 365 21.13 -8.19 7.35
N PRO A 366 20.09 -8.72 6.68
CA PRO A 366 19.84 -10.15 6.62
C PRO A 366 20.86 -10.82 5.67
N PRO A 367 21.72 -11.71 6.18
CA PRO A 367 22.69 -12.42 5.35
C PRO A 367 22.01 -13.39 4.38
N ASN A 368 22.53 -13.52 3.17
CA ASN A 368 22.01 -14.46 2.18
C ASN A 368 23.09 -14.80 1.13
N ALA A 369 23.00 -15.97 0.52
CA ALA A 369 23.96 -16.43 -0.50
C ALA A 369 24.02 -15.53 -1.76
N ASN A 370 22.92 -14.80 -2.06
CA ASN A 370 22.86 -13.87 -3.19
C ASN A 370 23.45 -12.47 -2.89
N ARG A 371 23.87 -12.20 -1.64
CA ARG A 371 24.44 -10.90 -1.24
C ARG A 371 25.83 -10.69 -1.79
N ALA A 372 26.25 -9.42 -1.83
CA ALA A 372 27.62 -9.04 -2.16
C ALA A 372 28.60 -9.40 -1.04
N THR A 373 29.80 -9.82 -1.43
CA THR A 373 30.91 -10.07 -0.48
C THR A 373 31.81 -8.85 -0.29
N ASN A 374 31.57 -7.77 -1.05
CA ASN A 374 32.43 -6.61 -1.15
C ASN A 374 31.66 -5.28 -1.05
N VAL A 375 30.72 -5.19 -0.11
CA VAL A 375 29.92 -3.97 0.08
C VAL A 375 30.78 -2.85 0.64
N PRO A 376 30.95 -1.72 -0.08
CA PRO A 376 31.77 -0.61 0.38
C PRO A 376 31.07 0.16 1.51
N ILE A 377 31.84 0.49 2.54
CA ILE A 377 31.44 1.35 3.66
C ILE A 377 32.46 2.48 3.77
N LEU A 378 31.96 3.70 3.90
CA LEU A 378 32.74 4.89 4.12
C LEU A 378 32.29 5.58 5.39
N ILE A 379 33.18 5.73 6.38
CA ILE A 379 32.98 6.49 7.62
C ILE A 379 33.70 7.82 7.46
N GLU A 380 32.99 8.94 7.59
CA GLU A 380 33.51 10.28 7.33
C GLU A 380 33.18 11.26 8.44
N ALA A 381 34.18 12.11 8.76
CA ALA A 381 34.04 13.33 9.54
C ALA A 381 35.07 14.35 9.04
N PRO A 382 35.03 15.63 9.46
CA PRO A 382 36.05 16.60 9.13
C PRO A 382 37.47 16.09 9.47
N GLY A 383 38.29 15.89 8.45
CA GLY A 383 39.66 15.37 8.58
C GLY A 383 39.78 13.85 8.77
N LEU A 384 38.66 13.11 8.67
CA LEU A 384 38.64 11.66 8.83
C LEU A 384 37.88 10.99 7.66
N ALA A 385 38.50 9.99 7.03
CA ALA A 385 37.84 9.15 6.03
C ALA A 385 38.35 7.70 6.18
N ILE A 386 37.48 6.81 6.66
CA ILE A 386 37.82 5.39 6.85
C ILE A 386 37.00 4.58 5.84
N ARG A 387 37.68 3.75 5.06
CA ARG A 387 37.06 2.82 4.12
C ARG A 387 37.13 1.41 4.65
N ALA A 388 36.00 0.71 4.59
CA ALA A 388 35.88 -0.69 4.97
C ALA A 388 35.03 -1.44 3.93
N THR A 389 35.03 -2.76 4.02
CA THR A 389 34.23 -3.63 3.15
C THR A 389 33.52 -4.69 4.00
N VAL A 390 32.25 -4.95 3.70
CA VAL A 390 31.45 -5.94 4.40
C VAL A 390 31.04 -7.07 3.46
N ASN A 391 31.21 -8.30 3.94
CA ASN A 391 30.70 -9.51 3.27
C ASN A 391 29.29 -9.82 3.81
N GLN A 392 28.27 -9.57 3.01
CA GLN A 392 26.87 -9.76 3.40
C GLN A 392 26.35 -11.19 3.19
N ARG A 393 27.18 -12.13 2.75
CA ARG A 393 26.87 -13.58 2.75
C ARG A 393 27.06 -14.21 4.13
N GLN A 394 27.75 -13.52 5.02
CA GLN A 394 28.04 -13.93 6.39
C GLN A 394 27.24 -13.04 7.38
N PRO A 395 27.01 -13.50 8.62
CA PRO A 395 26.44 -12.66 9.65
C PRO A 395 27.18 -11.34 9.80
N ALA A 396 26.46 -10.28 10.18
CA ALA A 396 27.02 -8.95 10.38
C ALA A 396 28.10 -8.96 11.48
N VAL A 397 29.25 -8.36 11.20
CA VAL A 397 30.40 -8.28 12.09
C VAL A 397 30.68 -6.85 12.49
N TRP A 398 31.36 -6.67 13.63
CA TRP A 398 31.88 -5.40 14.07
C TRP A 398 33.10 -4.98 13.23
N LEU A 399 33.12 -3.73 12.78
CA LEU A 399 34.24 -3.05 12.15
C LEU A 399 34.95 -2.16 13.18
N GLY A 400 36.24 -1.99 13.04
CA GLY A 400 37.04 -1.20 13.95
C GLY A 400 37.74 -2.02 15.05
N PRO A 401 38.07 -1.44 16.23
CA PRO A 401 37.64 -0.11 16.68
C PRO A 401 38.31 1.06 15.96
N TYR A 402 37.59 2.19 15.85
CA TYR A 402 38.05 3.42 15.25
C TYR A 402 37.97 4.58 16.23
N ASP A 403 38.90 5.54 16.15
CA ASP A 403 38.81 6.80 16.87
C ASP A 403 37.83 7.72 16.15
N LEU A 404 36.63 7.89 16.68
CA LEU A 404 35.56 8.64 16.05
C LEU A 404 35.19 9.90 16.83
N PRO A 405 34.93 11.02 16.17
CA PRO A 405 34.45 12.24 16.81
C PRO A 405 32.98 12.10 17.24
N VAL A 406 32.44 13.14 17.87
CA VAL A 406 31.03 13.18 18.30
C VAL A 406 30.10 13.06 17.09
N GLU A 407 30.40 13.76 15.99
CA GLU A 407 29.60 13.75 14.77
C GLU A 407 30.38 13.14 13.61
N PHE A 408 29.79 12.16 12.97
CA PHE A 408 30.32 11.53 11.76
C PHE A 408 29.18 10.92 10.94
N SER A 409 29.48 10.47 9.74
CA SER A 409 28.53 9.73 8.92
C SER A 409 29.08 8.40 8.45
N VAL A 410 28.17 7.46 8.18
CA VAL A 410 28.49 6.16 7.59
C VAL A 410 27.68 6.00 6.31
N THR A 411 28.38 5.91 5.19
CA THR A 411 27.77 5.75 3.87
C THR A 411 28.02 4.37 3.31
N ILE A 412 26.97 3.73 2.83
CA ILE A 412 26.97 2.44 2.15
C ILE A 412 26.58 2.66 0.69
N THR A 413 27.26 2.01 -0.25
CA THR A 413 26.94 2.09 -1.66
C THR A 413 26.98 0.73 -2.33
N ASN A 414 26.28 0.58 -3.47
CA ASN A 414 26.34 -0.62 -4.30
C ASN A 414 27.37 -0.52 -5.45
N GLU A 415 28.28 0.44 -5.37
CA GLU A 415 29.28 0.66 -6.42
C GLU A 415 30.23 -0.56 -6.54
N ARG A 416 30.31 -1.14 -7.75
CA ARG A 416 31.20 -2.27 -8.08
C ARG A 416 31.04 -3.49 -7.16
N THR A 417 29.86 -3.70 -6.62
CA THR A 417 29.57 -4.87 -5.80
C THR A 417 29.37 -6.13 -6.66
N ASN A 418 29.51 -7.31 -6.05
CA ASN A 418 29.41 -8.60 -6.75
C ASN A 418 28.13 -9.38 -6.42
N GLY A 419 27.09 -8.72 -5.91
CA GLY A 419 25.80 -9.28 -5.55
C GLY A 419 24.88 -8.22 -4.99
N PHE A 420 23.70 -8.61 -4.53
CA PHE A 420 22.76 -7.70 -3.86
C PHE A 420 23.39 -7.02 -2.64
N VAL A 421 23.15 -5.74 -2.50
CA VAL A 421 23.45 -4.99 -1.28
C VAL A 421 22.20 -4.83 -0.45
N ALA A 422 22.28 -5.15 0.83
CA ALA A 422 21.20 -4.93 1.80
C ALA A 422 21.65 -3.93 2.87
N VAL A 423 20.74 -3.05 3.29
CA VAL A 423 20.95 -2.08 4.37
C VAL A 423 19.73 -2.11 5.28
N ASP A 424 19.95 -2.45 6.52
CA ASP A 424 18.90 -2.59 7.52
C ASP A 424 19.06 -1.55 8.65
N GLY A 425 20.27 -1.35 9.12
CA GLY A 425 20.57 -0.31 10.08
C GLY A 425 22.04 -0.25 10.47
N LEU A 426 22.37 0.72 11.27
CA LEU A 426 23.72 0.97 11.78
C LEU A 426 23.73 0.86 13.30
N GLN A 427 24.71 0.18 13.86
CA GLN A 427 24.98 0.13 15.30
C GLN A 427 26.39 0.67 15.58
N VAL A 428 26.50 1.54 16.58
CA VAL A 428 27.78 2.10 17.04
C VAL A 428 27.89 1.87 18.55
N ALA A 429 28.93 1.16 18.97
CA ALA A 429 29.15 0.83 20.37
C ALA A 429 30.60 1.12 20.82
N PRO A 430 30.84 1.45 22.09
CA PRO A 430 32.21 1.60 22.64
C PRO A 430 33.04 0.32 22.41
N GLU A 431 34.36 0.48 22.26
CA GLU A 431 35.30 -0.66 22.07
C GLU A 431 35.16 -1.76 23.12
N ASN A 432 34.98 -1.37 24.37
CA ASN A 432 34.98 -2.29 25.52
C ASN A 432 33.59 -2.82 25.89
N SER A 433 32.59 -2.58 25.08
CA SER A 433 31.28 -3.14 25.28
C SER A 433 31.29 -4.65 24.96
N ARG A 434 30.64 -5.46 25.79
CA ARG A 434 30.60 -6.94 25.69
C ARG A 434 29.64 -7.44 24.63
#